data_b5e21c1623ed7628a07af0af95f815ee
#
_entry.id   b5e21c1623ed7628a07af0af95f815ee
#
_cell.length_a   1.000
_cell.length_b   1.000
_cell.length_c   1.000
_cell.angle_alpha   90.00
_cell.angle_beta   90.00
_cell.angle_gamma   90.00
#
_symmetry.space_group_name_H-M   'P 1'
#
loop_
_entity.id
_entity.type
_entity.pdbx_description
1 polymer ?
#
loop_
_entity_poly.entity_id
_entity_poly.type
_entity_poly.pdbx_seq_one_letter_code
_entity_poly.pdbx_strand_id
1 'polypeptide(L)'
;MAGEEFRELEEKIAYQFRDGKLLRQALTHSSYANEMKINKYKDYERLEFLGDAVLELVSSDFLFRREKETPEGQLTKQRASMVCEPALAFCARTFSLETYILLGKGEEATGGRCRDSIVSDVLEAVIGAIYLDGGLEPASAFIHRFILSDLEHKQLFYDAKTILQELVQQEDHGVLHYELVKEEGPQHDKTFEVEAYVGET
;
A
#
# COMPACT_ATOMS: atom_id res chain seq x y z
N MET A 1 15.77 -13.39 21.70
CA MET A 1 15.65 -11.95 21.96
C MET A 1 15.31 -11.12 20.71
N ALA A 2 15.70 -11.50 19.48
CA ALA A 2 15.20 -10.79 18.28
C ALA A 2 13.75 -11.19 17.87
N GLY A 3 13.20 -12.25 18.42
CA GLY A 3 11.85 -12.75 18.10
C GLY A 3 10.73 -12.23 19.02
N GLU A 4 11.03 -11.38 20.00
CA GLU A 4 10.00 -10.84 20.91
C GLU A 4 9.58 -9.40 20.54
N GLU A 5 10.44 -8.67 19.82
CA GLU A 5 10.27 -7.24 19.52
C GLU A 5 9.05 -6.96 18.63
N PHE A 6 8.75 -7.86 17.68
CA PHE A 6 7.65 -7.69 16.71
C PHE A 6 6.61 -8.82 16.78
N ARG A 7 6.55 -9.55 17.89
CA ARG A 7 5.63 -10.69 18.05
C ARG A 7 4.16 -10.32 17.84
N GLU A 8 3.75 -9.15 18.35
CA GLU A 8 2.40 -8.65 18.14
C GLU A 8 2.09 -8.41 16.65
N LEU A 9 3.07 -7.87 15.89
CA LEU A 9 2.92 -7.71 14.46
C LEU A 9 2.84 -9.06 13.75
N GLU A 10 3.70 -10.03 14.10
CA GLU A 10 3.65 -11.39 13.54
C GLU A 10 2.29 -12.06 13.77
N GLU A 11 1.68 -11.86 14.95
CA GLU A 11 0.34 -12.34 15.26
C GLU A 11 -0.72 -11.65 14.38
N LYS A 12 -0.65 -10.32 14.22
CA LYS A 12 -1.58 -9.55 13.37
C LYS A 12 -1.52 -9.96 11.90
N ILE A 13 -0.31 -10.14 11.36
CA ILE A 13 -0.11 -10.55 9.97
C ILE A 13 -0.28 -12.06 9.75
N ALA A 14 -0.47 -12.83 10.83
CA ALA A 14 -0.60 -14.30 10.83
C ALA A 14 0.58 -15.00 10.13
N TYR A 15 1.80 -14.46 10.29
CA TYR A 15 3.03 -15.04 9.80
C TYR A 15 4.14 -14.91 10.85
N GLN A 16 4.76 -16.02 11.21
CA GLN A 16 5.88 -16.07 12.14
C GLN A 16 7.18 -16.28 11.37
N PHE A 17 8.10 -15.31 11.48
CA PHE A 17 9.39 -15.36 10.80
C PHE A 17 10.31 -16.40 11.44
N ARG A 18 10.99 -17.17 10.60
CA ARG A 18 12.10 -18.05 11.00
C ARG A 18 13.34 -17.23 11.28
N ASP A 19 13.60 -16.19 10.45
CA ASP A 19 14.63 -15.18 10.68
C ASP A 19 14.01 -13.80 10.94
N GLY A 20 13.80 -13.46 12.20
CA GLY A 20 13.26 -12.16 12.63
C GLY A 20 14.10 -10.95 12.19
N LYS A 21 15.32 -11.15 11.68
CA LYS A 21 16.11 -10.05 11.09
C LYS A 21 15.52 -9.55 9.79
N LEU A 22 14.82 -10.40 9.03
CA LEU A 22 14.15 -10.01 7.81
C LEU A 22 12.99 -9.04 8.10
N LEU A 23 12.16 -9.35 9.10
CA LEU A 23 11.10 -8.45 9.52
C LEU A 23 11.66 -7.13 10.04
N ARG A 24 12.69 -7.17 10.90
CA ARG A 24 13.34 -5.94 11.39
C ARG A 24 13.88 -5.10 10.23
N GLN A 25 14.51 -5.72 9.24
CA GLN A 25 15.01 -5.01 8.06
C GLN A 25 13.85 -4.37 7.27
N ALA A 26 12.76 -5.10 7.03
CA ALA A 26 11.58 -4.58 6.35
C ALA A 26 10.94 -3.38 7.07
N LEU A 27 11.07 -3.30 8.38
CA LEU A 27 10.55 -2.19 9.19
C LEU A 27 11.58 -1.06 9.38
N THR A 28 12.79 -1.16 8.84
CA THR A 28 13.85 -0.17 9.04
C THR A 28 13.90 0.82 7.88
N HIS A 29 13.46 2.05 8.11
CA HIS A 29 13.60 3.15 7.16
C HIS A 29 15.05 3.63 7.05
N SER A 30 15.44 4.15 5.90
CA SER A 30 16.80 4.65 5.63
C SER A 30 17.24 5.75 6.61
N SER A 31 16.33 6.61 7.08
CA SER A 31 16.62 7.63 8.09
C SER A 31 17.08 7.01 9.43
N TYR A 32 16.44 5.91 9.85
CA TYR A 32 16.83 5.19 11.07
C TYR A 32 18.19 4.50 10.88
N ALA A 33 18.38 3.84 9.74
CA ALA A 33 19.65 3.19 9.42
C ALA A 33 20.81 4.19 9.42
N ASN A 34 20.62 5.39 8.87
CA ASN A 34 21.61 6.46 8.86
C ASN A 34 21.91 6.99 10.28
N GLU A 35 20.89 7.25 11.09
CA GLU A 35 21.05 7.76 12.46
C GLU A 35 21.79 6.73 13.35
N MET A 36 21.43 5.46 13.23
CA MET A 36 22.03 4.37 13.99
C MET A 36 23.36 3.86 13.42
N LYS A 37 23.85 4.47 12.31
CA LYS A 37 25.05 4.03 11.60
C LYS A 37 25.03 2.55 11.21
N ILE A 38 23.84 2.04 10.91
CA ILE A 38 23.66 0.70 10.38
C ILE A 38 24.10 0.69 8.91
N ASN A 39 24.59 -0.45 8.43
CA ASN A 39 24.93 -0.59 7.01
C ASN A 39 23.71 -0.21 6.15
N LYS A 40 23.91 0.72 5.20
CA LYS A 40 22.88 1.24 4.30
C LYS A 40 22.12 0.18 3.48
N TYR A 41 22.64 -1.05 3.39
CA TYR A 41 21.97 -2.18 2.74
C TYR A 41 21.06 -2.98 3.68
N LYS A 42 20.84 -2.47 4.90
CA LYS A 42 19.96 -3.10 5.91
C LYS A 42 18.73 -2.26 6.25
N ASP A 43 18.40 -1.28 5.42
CA ASP A 43 17.08 -0.68 5.36
C ASP A 43 16.12 -1.52 4.52
N TYR A 44 14.87 -1.02 4.38
CA TYR A 44 13.82 -1.75 3.70
C TYR A 44 13.90 -1.72 2.16
N GLU A 45 14.58 -0.73 1.55
CA GLU A 45 14.51 -0.43 0.11
C GLU A 45 14.75 -1.67 -0.80
N ARG A 46 15.67 -2.55 -0.43
CA ARG A 46 15.92 -3.76 -1.21
C ARG A 46 14.85 -4.84 -1.04
N LEU A 47 14.20 -4.87 0.10
CA LEU A 47 13.08 -5.78 0.35
C LEU A 47 11.80 -5.28 -0.32
N GLU A 48 11.58 -3.97 -0.32
CA GLU A 48 10.54 -3.27 -1.07
C GLU A 48 10.63 -3.63 -2.56
N PHE A 49 11.78 -3.41 -3.20
CA PHE A 49 12.01 -3.77 -4.60
C PHE A 49 11.63 -5.23 -4.92
N LEU A 50 11.96 -6.16 -4.03
CA LEU A 50 11.60 -7.58 -4.20
C LEU A 50 10.11 -7.82 -3.92
N GLY A 51 9.56 -7.17 -2.91
CA GLY A 51 8.18 -7.29 -2.50
C GLY A 51 7.21 -6.76 -3.54
N ASP A 52 7.53 -5.62 -4.18
CA ASP A 52 6.79 -5.09 -5.33
C ASP A 52 6.67 -6.14 -6.45
N ALA A 53 7.77 -6.76 -6.86
CA ALA A 53 7.75 -7.80 -7.88
C ALA A 53 6.88 -9.02 -7.49
N VAL A 54 6.89 -9.43 -6.22
CA VAL A 54 6.06 -10.52 -5.71
C VAL A 54 4.58 -10.11 -5.69
N LEU A 55 4.29 -8.89 -5.25
CA LEU A 55 2.93 -8.31 -5.21
C LEU A 55 2.34 -8.23 -6.63
N GLU A 56 3.10 -7.70 -7.58
CA GLU A 56 2.73 -7.62 -9.00
C GLU A 56 2.42 -9.00 -9.59
N LEU A 57 3.26 -10.00 -9.31
CA LEU A 57 3.04 -11.38 -9.79
C LEU A 57 1.74 -11.96 -9.24
N VAL A 58 1.54 -11.88 -7.92
CA VAL A 58 0.38 -12.50 -7.26
C VAL A 58 -0.91 -11.79 -7.65
N SER A 59 -0.90 -10.46 -7.74
CA SER A 59 -2.05 -9.67 -8.17
C SER A 59 -2.42 -9.96 -9.62
N SER A 60 -1.43 -10.13 -10.50
CA SER A 60 -1.64 -10.48 -11.91
C SER A 60 -2.24 -11.88 -12.04
N ASP A 61 -1.71 -12.88 -11.33
CA ASP A 61 -2.24 -14.26 -11.35
C ASP A 61 -3.68 -14.29 -10.83
N PHE A 62 -3.96 -13.54 -9.77
CA PHE A 62 -5.31 -13.41 -9.21
C PHE A 62 -6.30 -12.86 -10.22
N LEU A 63 -6.00 -11.72 -10.84
CA LEU A 63 -6.87 -11.09 -11.85
C LEU A 63 -7.05 -11.98 -13.08
N PHE A 64 -5.98 -12.55 -13.59
CA PHE A 64 -6.01 -13.43 -14.75
C PHE A 64 -6.94 -14.65 -14.55
N ARG A 65 -6.96 -15.20 -13.34
CA ARG A 65 -7.83 -16.35 -13.02
C ARG A 65 -9.27 -15.97 -12.78
N ARG A 66 -9.49 -14.77 -12.20
CA ARG A 66 -10.81 -14.25 -11.86
C ARG A 66 -11.55 -13.73 -13.09
N GLU A 67 -10.87 -12.95 -13.91
CA GLU A 67 -11.45 -12.13 -14.97
C GLU A 67 -11.16 -12.76 -16.36
N LYS A 68 -11.84 -13.88 -16.68
CA LYS A 68 -11.51 -14.73 -17.85
C LYS A 68 -11.70 -14.05 -19.21
N GLU A 69 -12.58 -13.06 -19.32
CA GLU A 69 -12.94 -12.39 -20.58
C GLU A 69 -12.52 -10.92 -20.62
N THR A 70 -11.84 -10.44 -19.59
CA THR A 70 -11.41 -9.04 -19.48
C THR A 70 -10.16 -8.80 -20.32
N PRO A 71 -10.15 -7.77 -21.20
CA PRO A 71 -8.97 -7.42 -22.01
C PRO A 71 -7.76 -7.02 -21.15
N GLU A 72 -6.56 -7.28 -21.67
CA GLU A 72 -5.28 -7.00 -20.98
C GLU A 72 -5.19 -5.58 -20.43
N GLY A 73 -5.55 -4.55 -21.23
CA GLY A 73 -5.50 -3.16 -20.79
C GLY A 73 -6.39 -2.85 -19.57
N GLN A 74 -7.52 -3.55 -19.42
CA GLN A 74 -8.37 -3.42 -18.24
C GLN A 74 -7.77 -4.16 -17.04
N LEU A 75 -7.20 -5.35 -17.24
CA LEU A 75 -6.48 -6.09 -16.18
C LEU A 75 -5.32 -5.27 -15.63
N THR A 76 -4.57 -4.60 -16.49
CA THR A 76 -3.47 -3.71 -16.10
C THR A 76 -3.96 -2.52 -15.27
N LYS A 77 -5.06 -1.88 -15.67
CA LYS A 77 -5.67 -0.78 -14.89
C LYS A 77 -6.17 -1.26 -13.53
N GLN A 78 -6.88 -2.39 -13.48
CA GLN A 78 -7.37 -2.98 -12.25
C GLN A 78 -6.21 -3.31 -11.30
N ARG A 79 -5.15 -3.94 -11.81
CA ARG A 79 -3.96 -4.21 -11.00
C ARG A 79 -3.38 -2.92 -10.43
N ALA A 80 -3.14 -1.91 -11.27
CA ALA A 80 -2.58 -0.64 -10.83
C ALA A 80 -3.42 0.02 -9.72
N SER A 81 -4.75 -0.04 -9.79
CA SER A 81 -5.61 0.51 -8.74
C SER A 81 -5.54 -0.26 -7.41
N MET A 82 -5.23 -1.56 -7.47
CA MET A 82 -5.15 -2.41 -6.27
C MET A 82 -3.82 -2.29 -5.54
N VAL A 83 -2.73 -2.00 -6.26
CA VAL A 83 -1.37 -1.96 -5.73
C VAL A 83 -0.77 -0.55 -5.71
N CYS A 84 -1.56 0.50 -5.91
CA CYS A 84 -1.08 1.87 -5.80
C CYS A 84 -0.78 2.26 -4.34
N GLU A 85 0.09 3.24 -4.17
CA GLU A 85 0.54 3.75 -2.87
C GLU A 85 -0.61 3.97 -1.86
N PRO A 86 -1.71 4.71 -2.19
CA PRO A 86 -2.80 4.91 -1.23
C PRO A 86 -3.52 3.62 -0.84
N ALA A 87 -3.70 2.68 -1.80
CA ALA A 87 -4.34 1.41 -1.53
C ALA A 87 -3.50 0.54 -0.58
N LEU A 88 -2.20 0.47 -0.83
CA LEU A 88 -1.27 -0.29 0.01
C LEU A 88 -1.15 0.33 1.41
N ALA A 89 -1.03 1.66 1.52
CA ALA A 89 -0.99 2.36 2.79
C ALA A 89 -2.26 2.11 3.63
N PHE A 90 -3.43 2.13 3.00
CA PHE A 90 -4.66 1.76 3.69
C PHE A 90 -4.63 0.31 4.19
N CYS A 91 -4.26 -0.65 3.34
CA CYS A 91 -4.14 -2.04 3.75
C CYS A 91 -3.21 -2.21 4.95
N ALA A 92 -2.06 -1.55 4.94
CA ALA A 92 -1.08 -1.58 6.03
C ALA A 92 -1.66 -1.06 7.35
N ARG A 93 -2.45 0.01 7.30
CA ARG A 93 -3.09 0.60 8.48
C ARG A 93 -4.17 -0.29 9.09
N THR A 94 -4.77 -1.22 8.35
CA THR A 94 -5.76 -2.14 8.91
C THR A 94 -5.22 -3.01 10.05
N PHE A 95 -3.91 -3.24 10.06
CA PHE A 95 -3.21 -3.95 11.14
C PHE A 95 -2.15 -3.09 11.85
N SER A 96 -2.20 -1.75 11.66
CA SER A 96 -1.37 -0.75 12.32
C SER A 96 0.12 -0.92 12.05
N LEU A 97 0.50 -1.27 10.80
CA LEU A 97 1.90 -1.49 10.39
C LEU A 97 2.77 -0.27 10.67
N GLU A 98 2.22 0.93 10.46
CA GLU A 98 2.91 2.21 10.66
C GLU A 98 3.49 2.37 12.06
N THR A 99 2.88 1.75 13.07
CA THR A 99 3.33 1.85 14.47
C THR A 99 4.63 1.09 14.72
N TYR A 100 4.97 0.14 13.87
CA TYR A 100 6.16 -0.70 13.99
C TYR A 100 7.36 -0.20 13.17
N ILE A 101 7.15 0.83 12.31
CA ILE A 101 8.22 1.36 11.43
C ILE A 101 9.30 2.03 12.29
N LEU A 102 10.55 1.68 12.05
CA LEU A 102 11.71 2.28 12.69
C LEU A 102 12.15 3.51 11.87
N LEU A 103 11.87 4.69 12.39
CA LEU A 103 12.21 5.99 11.78
C LEU A 103 13.33 6.69 12.55
N GLY A 104 14.15 7.46 11.85
CA GLY A 104 15.07 8.41 12.49
C GLY A 104 14.27 9.59 13.07
N LYS A 105 14.83 10.27 14.10
CA LYS A 105 14.16 11.36 14.82
C LYS A 105 13.68 12.49 13.91
N GLY A 106 14.47 12.83 12.89
CA GLY A 106 14.09 13.87 11.93
C GLY A 106 12.88 13.49 11.09
N GLU A 107 12.84 12.27 10.59
CA GLU A 107 11.74 11.73 9.80
C GLU A 107 10.47 11.60 10.64
N GLU A 108 10.58 11.10 11.87
CA GLU A 108 9.48 11.02 12.82
C GLU A 108 8.90 12.40 13.12
N ALA A 109 9.75 13.41 13.38
CA ALA A 109 9.33 14.77 13.70
C ALA A 109 8.59 15.48 12.56
N THR A 110 8.82 15.05 11.30
CA THR A 110 8.13 15.56 10.11
C THR A 110 6.91 14.75 9.70
N GLY A 111 6.46 13.83 10.55
CA GLY A 111 5.26 13.01 10.29
C GLY A 111 5.48 11.85 9.33
N GLY A 112 6.72 11.38 9.15
CA GLY A 112 7.05 10.28 8.25
C GLY A 112 6.21 9.03 8.47
N ARG A 113 5.86 8.72 9.72
CA ARG A 113 5.01 7.60 10.10
C ARG A 113 3.59 7.65 9.50
N CYS A 114 3.10 8.84 9.19
CA CYS A 114 1.78 9.06 8.61
C CYS A 114 1.80 9.16 7.08
N ARG A 115 2.99 9.19 6.44
CA ARG A 115 3.09 9.30 4.98
C ARG A 115 2.75 7.99 4.31
N ASP A 116 1.84 8.06 3.33
CA ASP A 116 1.42 6.90 2.56
C ASP A 116 2.60 6.24 1.83
N SER A 117 3.51 7.02 1.26
CA SER A 117 4.69 6.50 0.57
C SER A 117 5.57 5.63 1.48
N ILE A 118 5.84 6.05 2.72
CA ILE A 118 6.65 5.25 3.65
C ILE A 118 5.90 4.00 4.09
N VAL A 119 4.59 4.12 4.34
CA VAL A 119 3.77 3.00 4.83
C VAL A 119 3.57 1.93 3.74
N SER A 120 3.35 2.35 2.49
CA SER A 120 3.24 1.44 1.34
C SER A 120 4.55 0.70 1.06
N ASP A 121 5.68 1.43 1.01
CA ASP A 121 7.01 0.85 0.77
C ASP A 121 7.35 -0.20 1.84
N VAL A 122 7.05 0.09 3.12
CA VAL A 122 7.24 -0.87 4.21
C VAL A 122 6.34 -2.09 4.07
N LEU A 123 5.10 -1.94 3.59
CA LEU A 123 4.22 -3.09 3.32
C LEU A 123 4.82 -3.99 2.25
N GLU A 124 5.31 -3.42 1.16
CA GLU A 124 6.01 -4.17 0.12
C GLU A 124 7.27 -4.84 0.66
N ALA A 125 8.05 -4.13 1.49
CA ALA A 125 9.21 -4.72 2.14
C ALA A 125 8.87 -5.92 3.04
N VAL A 126 7.73 -5.86 3.75
CA VAL A 126 7.21 -7.00 4.54
C VAL A 126 6.86 -8.17 3.64
N ILE A 127 6.24 -7.93 2.47
CA ILE A 127 5.97 -8.98 1.47
C ILE A 127 7.29 -9.61 1.00
N GLY A 128 8.29 -8.80 0.67
CA GLY A 128 9.61 -9.27 0.28
C GLY A 128 10.30 -10.08 1.38
N ALA A 129 10.16 -9.67 2.64
CA ALA A 129 10.69 -10.39 3.80
C ALA A 129 10.01 -11.76 3.98
N ILE A 130 8.67 -11.83 3.89
CA ILE A 130 7.90 -13.09 3.95
C ILE A 130 8.33 -14.02 2.81
N TYR A 131 8.50 -13.48 1.61
CA TYR A 131 8.94 -14.27 0.45
C TYR A 131 10.33 -14.88 0.67
N LEU A 132 11.29 -14.12 1.19
CA LEU A 132 12.64 -14.64 1.48
C LEU A 132 12.66 -15.68 2.61
N ASP A 133 11.81 -15.51 3.61
CA ASP A 133 11.74 -16.39 4.78
C ASP A 133 10.97 -17.68 4.50
N GLY A 134 9.86 -17.60 3.78
CA GLY A 134 8.89 -18.69 3.61
C GLY A 134 8.62 -19.11 2.16
N GLY A 135 9.02 -18.32 1.18
CA GLY A 135 8.73 -18.55 -0.23
C GLY A 135 7.43 -17.91 -0.71
N LEU A 136 7.05 -18.22 -1.95
CA LEU A 136 5.91 -17.60 -2.62
C LEU A 136 4.55 -17.92 -1.96
N GLU A 137 4.38 -19.12 -1.45
CA GLU A 137 3.10 -19.56 -0.89
C GLU A 137 2.63 -18.70 0.31
N PRO A 138 3.42 -18.51 1.38
CA PRO A 138 3.03 -17.62 2.47
C PRO A 138 2.95 -16.13 2.06
N ALA A 139 3.81 -15.65 1.15
CA ALA A 139 3.70 -14.31 0.62
C ALA A 139 2.38 -14.11 -0.14
N SER A 140 1.98 -15.06 -0.97
CA SER A 140 0.70 -15.05 -1.67
C SER A 140 -0.48 -15.09 -0.69
N ALA A 141 -0.42 -15.92 0.34
CA ALA A 141 -1.46 -15.97 1.38
C ALA A 141 -1.63 -14.63 2.10
N PHE A 142 -0.52 -13.95 2.42
CA PHE A 142 -0.51 -12.62 3.00
C PHE A 142 -1.16 -11.58 2.06
N ILE A 143 -0.74 -11.55 0.79
CA ILE A 143 -1.28 -10.64 -0.23
C ILE A 143 -2.78 -10.86 -0.41
N HIS A 144 -3.23 -12.11 -0.55
CA HIS A 144 -4.65 -12.42 -0.66
C HIS A 144 -5.45 -11.95 0.54
N ARG A 145 -4.93 -12.14 1.75
CA ARG A 145 -5.63 -11.79 2.98
C ARG A 145 -5.77 -10.29 3.19
N PHE A 146 -4.71 -9.52 2.98
CA PHE A 146 -4.65 -8.10 3.37
C PHE A 146 -4.85 -7.13 2.21
N ILE A 147 -4.49 -7.53 0.98
CA ILE A 147 -4.52 -6.64 -0.18
C ILE A 147 -5.65 -7.01 -1.14
N LEU A 148 -5.77 -8.28 -1.51
CA LEU A 148 -6.75 -8.72 -2.51
C LEU A 148 -8.12 -9.07 -1.94
N SER A 149 -8.27 -9.15 -0.61
CA SER A 149 -9.57 -9.32 0.04
C SER A 149 -10.38 -8.02 -0.06
N ASP A 150 -11.71 -8.16 -0.22
CA ASP A 150 -12.66 -7.04 -0.17
C ASP A 150 -12.40 -5.92 -1.20
N LEU A 151 -12.08 -6.33 -2.43
CA LEU A 151 -11.75 -5.42 -3.52
C LEU A 151 -12.89 -4.46 -3.87
N GLU A 152 -14.13 -4.89 -3.77
CA GLU A 152 -15.30 -4.07 -4.11
C GLU A 152 -15.40 -2.84 -3.21
N HIS A 153 -15.15 -2.99 -1.91
CA HIS A 153 -15.13 -1.86 -0.99
C HIS A 153 -13.86 -1.00 -1.15
N LYS A 154 -12.72 -1.62 -1.45
CA LYS A 154 -11.46 -0.90 -1.65
C LYS A 154 -11.46 -0.07 -2.92
N GLN A 155 -11.94 -0.59 -4.04
CA GLN A 155 -12.04 0.14 -5.30
C GLN A 155 -12.95 1.39 -5.19
N LEU A 156 -14.08 1.28 -4.48
CA LEU A 156 -14.97 2.41 -4.24
C LEU A 156 -14.29 3.55 -3.45
N PHE A 157 -13.29 3.24 -2.62
CA PHE A 157 -12.63 4.23 -1.77
C PHE A 157 -11.50 4.98 -2.48
N TYR A 158 -10.78 4.30 -3.40
CA TYR A 158 -9.52 4.84 -3.96
C TYR A 158 -9.65 5.50 -5.31
N ASP A 159 -10.70 5.18 -6.05
CA ASP A 159 -10.83 5.67 -7.41
C ASP A 159 -12.18 6.30 -7.72
N ALA A 160 -12.88 6.77 -6.70
CA ALA A 160 -14.21 7.41 -6.88
C ALA A 160 -14.18 8.50 -7.97
N LYS A 161 -13.11 9.27 -8.04
CA LYS A 161 -12.93 10.31 -9.07
C LYS A 161 -12.73 9.70 -10.46
N THR A 162 -11.85 8.72 -10.60
CA THR A 162 -11.55 8.05 -11.88
C THR A 162 -12.74 7.21 -12.32
N ILE A 163 -13.35 6.45 -11.40
CA ILE A 163 -14.56 5.68 -11.68
C ILE A 163 -15.70 6.60 -12.12
N LEU A 164 -15.92 7.71 -11.42
CA LEU A 164 -16.94 8.68 -11.79
C LEU A 164 -16.65 9.29 -13.16
N GLN A 165 -15.41 9.62 -13.47
CA GLN A 165 -15.01 10.10 -14.80
C GLN A 165 -15.25 9.07 -15.89
N GLU A 166 -14.85 7.82 -15.66
CA GLU A 166 -15.06 6.72 -16.63
C GLU A 166 -16.55 6.42 -16.84
N LEU A 167 -17.36 6.39 -15.78
CA LEU A 167 -18.81 6.20 -15.88
C LEU A 167 -19.49 7.32 -16.67
N VAL A 168 -19.15 8.57 -16.37
CA VAL A 168 -19.72 9.73 -17.10
C VAL A 168 -19.32 9.70 -18.57
N GLN A 169 -18.09 9.31 -18.89
CA GLN A 169 -17.60 9.19 -20.27
C GLN A 169 -18.20 7.99 -21.03
N GLN A 170 -18.40 6.85 -20.36
CA GLN A 170 -18.97 5.64 -20.99
C GLN A 170 -20.45 5.76 -21.29
N GLU A 171 -21.19 6.43 -20.43
CA GLU A 171 -22.65 6.54 -20.54
C GLU A 171 -23.12 7.83 -21.22
N ASP A 172 -22.20 8.65 -21.74
CA ASP A 172 -22.48 9.93 -22.42
C ASP A 172 -23.37 10.89 -21.59
N HIS A 173 -23.16 10.87 -20.27
CA HIS A 173 -23.93 11.65 -19.30
C HIS A 173 -23.54 13.14 -19.21
N GLY A 174 -22.77 13.66 -20.19
CA GLY A 174 -22.35 15.05 -20.25
C GLY A 174 -20.95 15.31 -19.67
N VAL A 175 -20.71 16.54 -19.24
CA VAL A 175 -19.40 16.96 -18.74
C VAL A 175 -19.36 16.86 -17.23
N LEU A 176 -18.30 16.19 -16.71
CA LEU A 176 -18.00 16.14 -15.29
C LEU A 176 -17.11 17.33 -14.93
N HIS A 177 -17.55 18.16 -14.01
CA HIS A 177 -16.72 19.20 -13.41
C HIS A 177 -16.77 19.16 -11.89
N TYR A 178 -15.74 19.71 -11.25
CA TYR A 178 -15.58 19.71 -9.81
C TYR A 178 -15.53 21.14 -9.30
N GLU A 179 -16.27 21.42 -8.24
CA GLU A 179 -16.23 22.70 -7.54
C GLU A 179 -15.64 22.52 -6.13
N LEU A 180 -14.70 23.37 -5.78
CA LEU A 180 -14.13 23.40 -4.44
C LEU A 180 -15.13 24.09 -3.50
N VAL A 181 -15.70 23.33 -2.56
CA VAL A 181 -16.69 23.83 -1.59
C VAL A 181 -16.01 24.37 -0.34
N LYS A 182 -14.98 23.69 0.11
CA LYS A 182 -14.31 24.00 1.36
C LYS A 182 -12.84 23.66 1.33
N GLU A 183 -12.04 24.48 1.99
CA GLU A 183 -10.62 24.26 2.21
C GLU A 183 -10.31 24.51 3.69
N GLU A 184 -9.77 23.52 4.38
CA GLU A 184 -9.45 23.59 5.82
C GLU A 184 -8.06 23.01 6.09
N GLY A 185 -7.44 23.47 7.18
CA GLY A 185 -6.15 22.97 7.66
C GLY A 185 -4.96 23.86 7.29
N PRO A 186 -3.79 23.60 7.92
CA PRO A 186 -2.55 24.36 7.66
C PRO A 186 -1.99 24.04 6.27
N GLN A 187 -1.12 24.90 5.75
CA GLN A 187 -0.58 24.82 4.38
C GLN A 187 0.04 23.45 4.00
N HIS A 188 0.48 22.67 4.98
CA HIS A 188 1.13 21.38 4.82
C HIS A 188 0.19 20.17 5.08
N ASP A 189 -1.08 20.45 5.48
CA ASP A 189 -2.09 19.42 5.77
C ASP A 189 -3.49 20.00 5.49
N LYS A 190 -3.72 20.34 4.21
CA LYS A 190 -4.98 20.92 3.76
C LYS A 190 -5.97 19.82 3.40
N THR A 191 -7.17 19.93 3.95
CA THR A 191 -8.33 19.13 3.57
C THR A 191 -9.19 19.94 2.61
N PHE A 192 -9.57 19.33 1.49
CA PHE A 192 -10.42 19.91 0.47
C PHE A 192 -11.74 19.15 0.41
N GLU A 193 -12.85 19.86 0.50
CA GLU A 193 -14.18 19.33 0.20
C GLU A 193 -14.58 19.79 -1.20
N VAL A 194 -14.89 18.83 -2.05
CA VAL A 194 -15.16 19.05 -3.48
C VAL A 194 -16.50 18.43 -3.83
N GLU A 195 -17.35 19.17 -4.50
CA GLU A 195 -18.57 18.66 -5.11
C GLU A 195 -18.32 18.31 -6.59
N ALA A 196 -18.86 17.17 -7.02
CA ALA A 196 -18.80 16.73 -8.41
C ALA A 196 -20.17 16.91 -9.06
N TYR A 197 -20.18 17.58 -10.21
CA TYR A 197 -21.39 17.84 -10.99
C TYR A 197 -21.29 17.12 -12.32
N VAL A 198 -22.36 16.41 -12.67
CA VAL A 198 -22.54 15.77 -13.98
C VAL A 198 -23.70 16.48 -14.67
N GLY A 199 -23.47 17.06 -15.85
CA GLY A 199 -24.49 17.81 -16.53
C GLY A 199 -24.22 18.03 -18.02
N GLU A 200 -25.23 18.45 -18.73
CA GLU A 200 -25.09 18.90 -20.10
C GLU A 200 -24.34 20.25 -20.14
N THR A 201 -23.45 20.44 -21.12
CA THR A 201 -22.73 21.69 -21.40
C THR A 201 -23.68 22.78 -21.89
#